data_b3da951b78175f3af5336c9f4d4aadae
#
_entry.id   b3da951b78175f3af5336c9f4d4aadae
#
_cell.length_a   1.000
_cell.length_b   1.000
_cell.length_c   1.000
_cell.angle_alpha   90.00
_cell.angle_beta   90.00
_cell.angle_gamma   90.00
#
_symmetry.space_group_name_H-M   'P 1'
#
loop_
_entity.id
_entity.type
_entity.pdbx_description
1 polymer ?
#
loop_
_entity_poly.entity_id
_entity_poly.type
_entity_poly.pdbx_seq_one_letter_code
_entity_poly.pdbx_strand_id
1 'polypeptide(L)'
;MNDRVTKKVVVDAGHGGSDPGASGNNVVEKEYNLKIANYIYDRLKELGIPTYITRSTDETITPTDRVNRILNAFGNSNDVIVLSNHLNAGGGTGAEAVYALRNNDVLSKLILEEIAKTGQTIRKWYQRRLPSDPSKDYYFIHRLTGKTEPVLIEYGFVDNIKDANFIKNNWQN
;
A
#
# COMPACT_ATOMS: atom_id res chain seq x y z
N MET A 1 26.15 -22.10 1.59
CA MET A 1 24.95 -21.68 0.80
C MET A 1 24.37 -20.51 1.52
N ASN A 2 24.33 -19.33 0.90
CA ASN A 2 23.62 -18.19 1.48
C ASN A 2 22.14 -18.48 1.37
N ASP A 3 21.50 -18.87 2.46
CA ASP A 3 20.04 -18.89 2.56
C ASP A 3 19.54 -17.45 2.41
N ARG A 4 19.28 -17.06 1.17
CA ARG A 4 18.52 -15.82 0.92
C ARG A 4 17.15 -16.03 1.55
N VAL A 5 16.91 -15.37 2.67
CA VAL A 5 15.57 -15.30 3.25
C VAL A 5 14.65 -14.75 2.17
N THR A 6 13.81 -15.62 1.61
CA THR A 6 12.85 -15.21 0.59
C THR A 6 11.76 -14.40 1.28
N LYS A 7 11.73 -13.10 1.01
CA LYS A 7 10.64 -12.25 1.48
C LYS A 7 9.30 -12.75 0.93
N LYS A 8 8.27 -12.67 1.74
CA LYS A 8 6.87 -12.97 1.38
C LYS A 8 6.11 -11.66 1.32
N VAL A 9 5.17 -11.53 0.40
CA VAL A 9 4.47 -10.27 0.18
C VAL A 9 2.97 -10.45 0.37
N VAL A 10 2.38 -9.63 1.22
CA VAL A 10 0.94 -9.45 1.29
C VAL A 10 0.60 -8.15 0.57
N VAL A 11 -0.17 -8.25 -0.50
CA VAL A 11 -0.68 -7.11 -1.25
C VAL A 11 -2.05 -6.75 -0.69
N ASP A 12 -2.17 -5.55 -0.15
CA ASP A 12 -3.42 -5.05 0.40
C ASP A 12 -4.03 -4.00 -0.53
N ALA A 13 -5.28 -4.18 -0.92
CA ALA A 13 -6.07 -3.19 -1.62
C ALA A 13 -6.89 -2.39 -0.59
N GLY A 14 -6.50 -1.15 -0.34
CA GLY A 14 -7.20 -0.28 0.61
C GLY A 14 -8.67 -0.06 0.26
N HIS A 15 -9.50 0.21 1.27
CA HIS A 15 -10.94 0.41 1.13
C HIS A 15 -11.67 -0.82 0.54
N GLY A 16 -12.85 -0.63 -0.06
CA GLY A 16 -13.61 -1.70 -0.74
C GLY A 16 -15.07 -1.79 -0.30
N GLY A 17 -15.92 -2.31 -1.16
CA GLY A 17 -17.35 -2.48 -0.93
C GLY A 17 -18.04 -1.16 -0.59
N SER A 18 -18.58 -1.05 0.63
CA SER A 18 -19.27 0.16 1.11
C SER A 18 -18.34 1.33 1.45
N ASP A 19 -17.03 1.11 1.55
CA ASP A 19 -16.03 2.15 1.77
C ASP A 19 -15.36 2.52 0.44
N PRO A 20 -15.73 3.65 -0.21
CA PRO A 20 -15.17 4.04 -1.49
C PRO A 20 -13.75 4.62 -1.39
N GLY A 21 -13.29 5.00 -0.19
CA GLY A 21 -12.12 5.85 -0.02
C GLY A 21 -12.34 7.25 -0.61
N ALA A 22 -11.26 7.92 -1.00
CA ALA A 22 -11.31 9.22 -1.63
C ALA A 22 -11.85 9.14 -3.06
N SER A 23 -12.48 10.23 -3.54
CA SER A 23 -12.99 10.33 -4.91
C SER A 23 -12.77 11.73 -5.47
N GLY A 24 -12.35 11.82 -6.73
CA GLY A 24 -12.12 13.08 -7.43
C GLY A 24 -11.68 12.85 -8.87
N ASN A 25 -11.93 13.80 -9.76
CA ASN A 25 -11.51 13.77 -11.17
C ASN A 25 -11.79 12.43 -11.90
N ASN A 26 -12.96 11.83 -11.66
CA ASN A 26 -13.38 10.52 -12.17
C ASN A 26 -12.46 9.35 -11.73
N VAL A 27 -11.86 9.46 -10.55
CA VAL A 27 -11.11 8.40 -9.88
C VAL A 27 -11.82 8.09 -8.57
N VAL A 28 -12.11 6.82 -8.31
CA VAL A 28 -12.59 6.30 -7.03
C VAL A 28 -11.49 5.42 -6.44
N GLU A 29 -11.04 5.75 -5.26
CA GLU A 29 -9.84 5.15 -4.66
C GLU A 29 -9.94 3.62 -4.56
N LYS A 30 -11.05 3.08 -4.03
CA LYS A 30 -11.23 1.61 -3.89
C LYS A 30 -11.07 0.83 -5.18
N GLU A 31 -11.47 1.43 -6.33
CA GLU A 31 -11.41 0.78 -7.64
C GLU A 31 -9.98 0.70 -8.16
N TYR A 32 -9.23 1.79 -8.04
CA TYR A 32 -7.84 1.82 -8.47
C TYR A 32 -6.94 1.05 -7.51
N ASN A 33 -7.19 1.10 -6.20
CA ASN A 33 -6.48 0.26 -5.23
C ASN A 33 -6.65 -1.23 -5.58
N LEU A 34 -7.84 -1.64 -5.99
CA LEU A 34 -8.11 -3.02 -6.40
C LEU A 34 -7.38 -3.40 -7.70
N LYS A 35 -7.42 -2.52 -8.72
CA LYS A 35 -6.72 -2.74 -9.99
C LYS A 35 -5.22 -2.87 -9.79
N ILE A 36 -4.62 -1.94 -9.05
CA ILE A 36 -3.18 -1.92 -8.74
C ILE A 36 -2.80 -3.15 -7.93
N ALA A 37 -3.55 -3.48 -6.89
CA ALA A 37 -3.26 -4.63 -6.06
C ALA A 37 -3.33 -5.96 -6.81
N ASN A 38 -4.34 -6.17 -7.67
CA ASN A 38 -4.43 -7.37 -8.51
C ASN A 38 -3.23 -7.44 -9.48
N TYR A 39 -2.85 -6.33 -10.11
CA TYR A 39 -1.72 -6.31 -11.02
C TYR A 39 -0.40 -6.65 -10.30
N ILE A 40 -0.14 -6.04 -9.13
CA ILE A 40 1.05 -6.36 -8.32
C ILE A 40 1.04 -7.82 -7.89
N TYR A 41 -0.10 -8.33 -7.44
CA TYR A 41 -0.25 -9.72 -7.02
C TYR A 41 0.11 -10.69 -8.14
N ASP A 42 -0.43 -10.49 -9.35
CA ASP A 42 -0.16 -11.34 -10.51
C ASP A 42 1.31 -11.27 -10.91
N ARG A 43 1.90 -10.07 -10.95
CA ARG A 43 3.33 -9.90 -11.28
C ARG A 43 4.26 -10.56 -10.27
N LEU A 44 3.99 -10.45 -8.98
CA LEU A 44 4.79 -11.12 -7.95
C LEU A 44 4.68 -12.64 -8.05
N LYS A 45 3.50 -13.18 -8.37
CA LYS A 45 3.31 -14.62 -8.61
C LYS A 45 4.09 -15.10 -9.83
N GLU A 46 4.05 -14.37 -10.94
CA GLU A 46 4.85 -14.70 -12.14
C GLU A 46 6.36 -14.72 -11.84
N LEU A 47 6.82 -13.89 -10.91
CA LEU A 47 8.21 -13.86 -10.45
C LEU A 47 8.53 -14.96 -9.42
N GLY A 48 7.56 -15.82 -9.06
CA GLY A 48 7.75 -16.90 -8.09
C GLY A 48 7.86 -16.43 -6.64
N ILE A 49 7.42 -15.20 -6.34
CA ILE A 49 7.45 -14.64 -4.98
C ILE A 49 6.21 -15.14 -4.22
N PRO A 50 6.36 -15.72 -3.02
CA PRO A 50 5.23 -16.09 -2.18
C PRO A 50 4.35 -14.87 -1.89
N THR A 51 3.13 -14.85 -2.43
CA THR A 51 2.27 -13.66 -2.41
C THR A 51 0.84 -14.02 -2.02
N TYR A 52 0.22 -13.17 -1.21
CA TYR A 52 -1.19 -13.21 -0.84
C TYR A 52 -1.82 -11.85 -1.12
N ILE A 53 -3.12 -11.81 -1.46
CA ILE A 53 -3.88 -10.56 -1.64
C ILE A 53 -5.04 -10.49 -0.65
N THR A 54 -5.24 -9.33 0.00
CA THR A 54 -6.28 -9.19 1.02
C THR A 54 -7.70 -9.20 0.46
N ARG A 55 -7.90 -8.64 -0.73
CA ARG A 55 -9.13 -8.74 -1.53
C ARG A 55 -8.80 -8.71 -3.02
N SER A 56 -9.48 -9.52 -3.79
CA SER A 56 -9.39 -9.57 -5.25
C SER A 56 -10.67 -9.10 -5.95
N THR A 57 -11.69 -8.73 -5.16
CA THR A 57 -12.99 -8.23 -5.62
C THR A 57 -13.38 -6.98 -4.83
N ASP A 58 -14.48 -6.31 -5.24
CA ASP A 58 -15.02 -5.16 -4.50
C ASP A 58 -15.86 -5.63 -3.32
N GLU A 59 -15.20 -5.97 -2.23
CA GLU A 59 -15.81 -6.41 -0.96
C GLU A 59 -15.48 -5.46 0.18
N THR A 60 -16.38 -5.37 1.15
CA THR A 60 -16.13 -4.65 2.41
C THR A 60 -15.31 -5.54 3.34
N ILE A 61 -14.15 -5.04 3.79
CA ILE A 61 -13.31 -5.71 4.77
C ILE A 61 -13.15 -4.79 5.98
N THR A 62 -13.54 -5.28 7.16
CA THR A 62 -13.31 -4.52 8.40
C THR A 62 -11.81 -4.39 8.71
N PRO A 63 -11.36 -3.36 9.45
CA PRO A 63 -9.96 -3.25 9.87
C PRO A 63 -9.43 -4.51 10.57
N THR A 64 -10.23 -5.13 11.41
CA THR A 64 -9.88 -6.37 12.12
C THR A 64 -9.70 -7.54 11.14
N ASP A 65 -10.64 -7.73 10.21
CA ASP A 65 -10.55 -8.81 9.23
C ASP A 65 -9.36 -8.61 8.29
N ARG A 66 -9.08 -7.34 7.90
CA ARG A 66 -7.92 -7.01 7.07
C ARG A 66 -6.61 -7.40 7.76
N VAL A 67 -6.45 -7.03 9.04
CA VAL A 67 -5.28 -7.43 9.84
C VAL A 67 -5.19 -8.95 9.97
N ASN A 68 -6.32 -9.63 10.22
CA ASN A 68 -6.35 -11.09 10.31
C ASN A 68 -5.95 -11.75 8.98
N ARG A 69 -6.44 -11.28 7.83
CA ARG A 69 -6.03 -11.76 6.50
C ARG A 69 -4.52 -11.61 6.29
N ILE A 70 -3.94 -10.47 6.67
CA ILE A 70 -2.51 -10.22 6.57
C ILE A 70 -1.70 -11.19 7.43
N LEU A 71 -2.05 -11.31 8.71
CA LEU A 71 -1.29 -12.16 9.64
C LEU A 71 -1.48 -13.66 9.39
N ASN A 72 -2.65 -14.08 8.90
CA ASN A 72 -2.93 -15.48 8.56
C ASN A 72 -2.25 -15.93 7.27
N ALA A 73 -1.88 -15.00 6.37
CA ALA A 73 -1.26 -15.34 5.09
C ALA A 73 0.11 -16.03 5.26
N PHE A 74 0.99 -15.42 6.05
CA PHE A 74 2.38 -15.88 6.23
C PHE A 74 2.89 -15.77 7.66
N GLY A 75 2.01 -15.47 8.62
CA GLY A 75 2.35 -15.32 10.03
C GLY A 75 2.90 -13.94 10.39
N ASN A 76 3.17 -13.79 11.68
CA ASN A 76 3.70 -12.57 12.28
C ASN A 76 5.25 -12.59 12.24
N SER A 77 5.85 -12.23 11.12
CA SER A 77 7.28 -12.31 10.89
C SER A 77 7.83 -11.08 10.15
N ASN A 78 9.11 -10.76 10.39
CA ASN A 78 9.80 -9.65 9.73
C ASN A 78 10.27 -9.98 8.29
N ASP A 79 10.09 -11.21 7.81
CA ASP A 79 10.26 -11.59 6.42
C ASP A 79 8.99 -11.34 5.56
N VAL A 80 7.91 -10.88 6.18
CA VAL A 80 6.64 -10.54 5.52
C VAL A 80 6.58 -9.03 5.26
N ILE A 81 6.54 -8.66 3.98
CA ILE A 81 6.26 -7.28 3.53
C ILE A 81 4.75 -7.14 3.32
N VAL A 82 4.17 -6.03 3.75
CA VAL A 82 2.77 -5.68 3.47
C VAL A 82 2.74 -4.42 2.62
N LEU A 83 2.29 -4.54 1.37
CA LEU A 83 2.11 -3.41 0.46
C LEU A 83 0.64 -2.99 0.48
N SER A 84 0.32 -1.90 1.19
CA SER A 84 -1.04 -1.36 1.25
C SER A 84 -1.20 -0.24 0.22
N ASN A 85 -2.05 -0.48 -0.77
CA ASN A 85 -2.23 0.38 -1.93
C ASN A 85 -3.38 1.35 -1.70
N HIS A 86 -3.12 2.65 -1.85
CA HIS A 86 -4.01 3.78 -1.59
C HIS A 86 -3.83 4.92 -2.58
N LEU A 87 -4.83 5.81 -2.61
CA LEU A 87 -4.78 7.10 -3.27
C LEU A 87 -5.11 8.20 -2.27
N ASN A 88 -4.39 9.29 -2.34
CA ASN A 88 -4.51 10.42 -1.41
C ASN A 88 -5.59 11.43 -1.84
N ALA A 89 -5.96 12.33 -0.94
CA ALA A 89 -6.75 13.53 -1.16
C ALA A 89 -6.35 14.62 -0.16
N GLY A 90 -6.67 15.87 -0.44
CA GLY A 90 -6.42 17.00 0.46
C GLY A 90 -5.52 18.08 -0.14
N GLY A 91 -5.55 18.25 -1.48
CA GLY A 91 -4.92 19.37 -2.19
C GLY A 91 -3.41 19.22 -2.39
N GLY A 92 -2.89 17.99 -2.29
CA GLY A 92 -1.48 17.70 -2.57
C GLY A 92 -1.22 17.30 -4.02
N THR A 93 0.02 16.86 -4.31
CA THR A 93 0.42 16.26 -5.58
C THR A 93 1.60 15.31 -5.37
N GLY A 94 1.67 14.26 -6.19
CA GLY A 94 2.75 13.28 -6.20
C GLY A 94 2.54 12.10 -5.26
N ALA A 95 3.37 11.07 -5.41
CA ALA A 95 3.31 9.86 -4.62
C ALA A 95 3.95 10.02 -3.25
N GLU A 96 3.39 9.32 -2.27
CA GLU A 96 3.92 9.22 -0.91
C GLU A 96 4.06 7.76 -0.48
N ALA A 97 4.98 7.49 0.44
CA ALA A 97 5.05 6.21 1.11
C ALA A 97 5.12 6.42 2.63
N VAL A 98 4.31 5.68 3.36
CA VAL A 98 4.28 5.70 4.82
C VAL A 98 4.79 4.36 5.34
N TYR A 99 5.81 4.38 6.19
CA TYR A 99 6.37 3.17 6.80
C TYR A 99 6.15 3.18 8.32
N ALA A 100 6.10 1.97 8.91
CA ALA A 100 5.81 1.82 10.33
C ALA A 100 6.96 2.32 11.21
N LEU A 101 6.64 2.77 12.43
CA LEU A 101 7.62 3.26 13.42
C LEU A 101 8.72 2.25 13.73
N ARG A 102 8.43 0.95 13.60
CA ARG A 102 9.37 -0.16 13.84
C ARG A 102 10.33 -0.45 12.70
N ASN A 103 10.08 0.11 11.52
CA ASN A 103 10.86 -0.13 10.30
C ASN A 103 11.73 1.07 9.95
N ASN A 104 12.76 0.84 9.12
CA ASN A 104 13.51 1.92 8.46
C ASN A 104 12.83 2.32 7.14
N ASP A 105 13.36 3.35 6.48
CA ASP A 105 12.78 3.94 5.27
C ASP A 105 13.29 3.33 3.95
N VAL A 106 14.14 2.31 4.00
CA VAL A 106 14.82 1.76 2.81
C VAL A 106 13.82 1.24 1.78
N LEU A 107 12.88 0.39 2.21
CA LEU A 107 11.88 -0.18 1.30
C LEU A 107 10.98 0.92 0.69
N SER A 108 10.55 1.89 1.50
CA SER A 108 9.72 3.01 1.04
C SER A 108 10.40 3.85 -0.01
N LYS A 109 11.71 4.14 0.17
CA LYS A 109 12.52 4.87 -0.81
C LYS A 109 12.64 4.11 -2.11
N LEU A 110 13.00 2.83 -2.06
CA LEU A 110 13.13 1.98 -3.24
C LEU A 110 11.82 1.91 -4.04
N ILE A 111 10.69 1.75 -3.37
CA ILE A 111 9.38 1.74 -4.03
C ILE A 111 9.11 3.08 -4.73
N LEU A 112 9.33 4.20 -4.04
CA LEU A 112 9.12 5.52 -4.63
C LEU A 112 10.09 5.83 -5.78
N GLU A 113 11.34 5.37 -5.72
CA GLU A 113 12.31 5.49 -6.80
C GLU A 113 11.84 4.73 -8.06
N GLU A 114 11.24 3.55 -7.91
CA GLU A 114 10.64 2.83 -9.04
C GLU A 114 9.39 3.54 -9.58
N ILE A 115 8.52 4.05 -8.71
CA ILE A 115 7.36 4.85 -9.11
C ILE A 115 7.80 6.12 -9.88
N ALA A 116 8.89 6.77 -9.45
CA ALA A 116 9.42 7.94 -10.15
C ALA A 116 9.84 7.65 -11.60
N LYS A 117 10.34 6.45 -11.88
CA LYS A 117 10.73 6.03 -13.25
C LYS A 117 9.55 5.96 -14.20
N THR A 118 8.33 5.80 -13.68
CA THR A 118 7.10 5.82 -14.49
C THR A 118 6.66 7.24 -14.87
N GLY A 119 7.31 8.26 -14.32
CA GLY A 119 7.01 9.67 -14.55
C GLY A 119 6.16 10.33 -13.44
N GLN A 120 5.82 9.60 -12.37
CA GLN A 120 5.12 10.20 -11.23
C GLN A 120 6.08 11.05 -10.38
N THR A 121 5.60 12.21 -9.94
CA THR A 121 6.31 13.05 -8.98
C THR A 121 6.34 12.40 -7.61
N ILE A 122 7.50 12.37 -6.96
CA ILE A 122 7.61 11.91 -5.57
C ILE A 122 7.45 13.09 -4.63
N ARG A 123 6.54 12.97 -3.67
CA ARG A 123 6.30 14.01 -2.68
C ARG A 123 7.13 13.78 -1.42
N LYS A 124 7.00 12.62 -0.77
CA LYS A 124 7.75 12.27 0.45
C LYS A 124 7.58 10.81 0.85
N TRP A 125 8.47 10.35 1.72
CA TRP A 125 8.28 9.14 2.55
C TRP A 125 8.43 9.54 4.01
N TYR A 126 7.61 8.97 4.90
CA TYR A 126 7.55 9.40 6.29
C TYR A 126 6.89 8.37 7.21
N GLN A 127 7.04 8.58 8.49
CA GLN A 127 6.28 7.90 9.54
C GLN A 127 5.16 8.80 10.03
N ARG A 128 3.98 8.25 10.30
CA ARG A 128 2.86 9.01 10.84
C ARG A 128 2.46 8.47 12.20
N ARG A 129 2.55 9.33 13.20
CA ARG A 129 2.23 8.99 14.59
C ARG A 129 0.77 9.29 14.91
N LEU A 130 0.17 8.45 15.78
CA LEU A 130 -1.19 8.67 16.26
C LEU A 130 -1.22 9.94 17.15
N PRO A 131 -2.06 10.94 16.89
CA PRO A 131 -2.06 12.18 17.67
C PRO A 131 -2.37 11.99 19.16
N SER A 132 -3.24 11.03 19.49
CA SER A 132 -3.61 10.69 20.88
C SER A 132 -2.56 9.87 21.62
N ASP A 133 -1.63 9.23 20.89
CA ASP A 133 -0.53 8.43 21.45
C ASP A 133 0.65 8.38 20.46
N PRO A 134 1.58 9.35 20.50
CA PRO A 134 2.69 9.43 19.54
C PRO A 134 3.69 8.26 19.58
N SER A 135 3.57 7.36 20.55
CA SER A 135 4.34 6.10 20.56
C SER A 135 3.83 5.08 19.56
N LYS A 136 2.64 5.30 18.98
CA LYS A 136 1.95 4.39 18.07
C LYS A 136 1.84 4.95 16.65
N ASP A 137 1.83 4.04 15.68
CA ASP A 137 1.54 4.37 14.29
C ASP A 137 0.11 4.89 14.12
N TYR A 138 -0.09 5.88 13.25
CA TYR A 138 -1.41 6.41 12.90
C TYR A 138 -2.29 5.36 12.21
N TYR A 139 -1.76 4.68 11.21
CA TYR A 139 -2.50 3.68 10.44
C TYR A 139 -2.60 2.36 11.19
N PHE A 140 -3.81 1.79 11.25
CA PHE A 140 -4.02 0.52 11.92
C PHE A 140 -3.22 -0.63 11.29
N ILE A 141 -3.03 -0.59 9.97
CA ILE A 141 -2.24 -1.60 9.25
C ILE A 141 -0.78 -1.61 9.70
N HIS A 142 -0.21 -0.46 10.04
CA HIS A 142 1.12 -0.37 10.65
C HIS A 142 1.10 -0.84 12.10
N ARG A 143 0.09 -0.41 12.86
CA ARG A 143 -0.01 -0.63 14.30
C ARG A 143 -0.28 -2.07 14.68
N LEU A 144 -1.12 -2.78 13.89
CA LEU A 144 -1.71 -4.06 14.27
C LEU A 144 -1.15 -5.28 13.52
N THR A 145 -0.23 -5.11 12.57
CA THR A 145 0.35 -6.21 11.80
C THR A 145 1.67 -6.76 12.39
N GLY A 146 1.88 -6.55 13.68
CA GLY A 146 2.94 -7.18 14.47
C GLY A 146 4.35 -6.86 13.97
N LYS A 147 5.13 -7.89 13.62
CA LYS A 147 6.53 -7.78 13.19
C LYS A 147 6.70 -7.57 11.68
N THR A 148 5.62 -7.63 10.91
CA THR A 148 5.68 -7.45 9.45
C THR A 148 6.26 -6.09 9.08
N GLU A 149 6.70 -5.93 7.82
CA GLU A 149 7.21 -4.69 7.27
C GLU A 149 6.16 -4.03 6.35
N PRO A 150 5.20 -3.24 6.91
CA PRO A 150 4.18 -2.60 6.12
C PRO A 150 4.66 -1.28 5.53
N VAL A 151 4.34 -1.08 4.25
CA VAL A 151 4.43 0.21 3.55
C VAL A 151 3.05 0.53 2.98
N LEU A 152 2.49 1.67 3.36
CA LEU A 152 1.30 2.24 2.76
C LEU A 152 1.73 3.19 1.65
N ILE A 153 1.28 2.93 0.43
CA ILE A 153 1.66 3.68 -0.76
C ILE A 153 0.45 4.50 -1.20
N GLU A 154 0.66 5.80 -1.31
CA GLU A 154 -0.27 6.77 -1.88
C GLU A 154 0.25 7.15 -3.27
N TYR A 155 -0.34 6.61 -4.33
CA TYR A 155 0.18 6.77 -5.70
C TYR A 155 -0.01 8.18 -6.27
N GLY A 156 -0.84 9.02 -5.65
CA GLY A 156 -1.13 10.40 -6.01
C GLY A 156 -2.45 10.85 -5.43
N PHE A 157 -2.83 12.09 -5.69
CA PHE A 157 -4.00 12.75 -5.13
C PHE A 157 -5.17 12.71 -6.13
N VAL A 158 -6.31 12.14 -5.74
CA VAL A 158 -7.50 12.05 -6.60
C VAL A 158 -8.12 13.43 -6.89
N ASP A 159 -7.96 14.38 -6.00
CA ASP A 159 -8.42 15.77 -6.14
C ASP A 159 -7.44 16.67 -6.93
N ASN A 160 -6.27 16.14 -7.32
CA ASN A 160 -5.33 16.78 -8.23
C ASN A 160 -5.50 16.22 -9.65
N ILE A 161 -5.84 17.06 -10.61
CA ILE A 161 -6.13 16.62 -11.99
C ILE A 161 -4.94 15.96 -12.70
N LYS A 162 -3.70 16.40 -12.40
CA LYS A 162 -2.49 15.80 -12.99
C LYS A 162 -2.26 14.40 -12.46
N ASP A 163 -2.34 14.22 -11.11
CA ASP A 163 -2.19 12.92 -10.47
C ASP A 163 -3.30 11.95 -10.89
N ALA A 164 -4.56 12.42 -10.90
CA ALA A 164 -5.70 11.61 -11.33
C ALA A 164 -5.56 11.13 -12.79
N ASN A 165 -5.09 11.99 -13.68
CA ASN A 165 -4.82 11.63 -15.09
C ASN A 165 -3.63 10.65 -15.18
N PHE A 166 -2.59 10.88 -14.40
CA PHE A 166 -1.45 9.96 -14.33
C PHE A 166 -1.90 8.56 -13.90
N ILE A 167 -2.63 8.45 -12.79
CA ILE A 167 -3.16 7.20 -12.25
C ILE A 167 -4.03 6.47 -13.28
N LYS A 168 -4.97 7.16 -13.92
CA LYS A 168 -5.84 6.58 -14.94
C LYS A 168 -5.08 5.95 -16.11
N ASN A 169 -3.97 6.56 -16.51
CA ASN A 169 -3.23 6.16 -17.71
C ASN A 169 -2.05 5.21 -17.41
N ASN A 170 -1.60 5.11 -16.15
CA ASN A 170 -0.33 4.45 -15.81
C ASN A 170 -0.42 3.45 -14.65
N TRP A 171 -1.60 3.08 -14.18
CA TRP A 171 -1.75 2.18 -13.03
C TRP A 171 -1.15 0.76 -13.23
N GLN A 172 -0.81 0.39 -14.45
CA GLN A 172 -0.18 -0.90 -14.83
C GLN A 172 1.35 -0.80 -15.02
N ASN A 173 1.95 0.35 -14.80
CA ASN A 173 3.39 0.57 -15.07
C ASN A 173 4.25 0.37 -13.83
#